data_b6ed028f560d1d412fcd896fc159a198
#
_entry.id   b6ed028f560d1d412fcd896fc159a198
#
_cell.length_a   1.000
_cell.length_b   1.000
_cell.length_c   1.000
_cell.angle_alpha   90.00
_cell.angle_beta   90.00
_cell.angle_gamma   90.00
#
_symmetry.space_group_name_H-M   'P 1'
#
loop_
_entity.id
_entity.type
_entity.pdbx_description
1 polymer ?
#
loop_
_entity_poly.entity_id
_entity_poly.type
_entity_poly.pdbx_seq_one_letter_code
_entity_poly.pdbx_strand_id
1 'polypeptide(L)'
;MITTMAVTLTWADQRMIRGLDRQTAVSAAAGEGKGFSEEELNKMNTVLDLIETKYFQDMDRSDLVDGAVRGMMSSLDDPYSVYMEKETAKHFSESIEGSFTGIGAEVTQENGKVVIVSPIKGSPAERAGLRAKDVVLSVNGDKLDGLTLNESVGKIRGPKGTKAKLQISRVGFSEPIEIILVRDDIDVETVYAKLRGDGIGVIEIRQFSWNTADRFKEELARIEKESQGLKGLVIDVRNNPGGVLPVVVDVAQNFIPDGETIVQVEDREGKRDASKSKGGAVKNYPLAVLINKGSASASEILAGALQERAGAELLGETTFGKGTVQVSYNKTLGDGSLVKMTIAKWLTPDGKWIHEKGIAPTIEVKPPALYSVARIAVAQTLRKDSLGDAVRSAQVMLQGLGYDPQRVDGYFSEGTEQAVKKFQSASGLPTNGTIDTKTAEALEQAVIKWLKDESHDIQLNKAVEAIGRK
;
A
#
# COMPACT_ATOMS: atom_id res chain seq x y z
N MET A 1 -39.32 -10.12 -2.07
CA MET A 1 -39.13 -9.16 -0.97
C MET A 1 -37.62 -8.92 -0.89
N ILE A 2 -37.16 -7.85 -1.57
CA ILE A 2 -35.74 -7.47 -1.69
C ILE A 2 -35.43 -6.55 -0.52
N THR A 3 -34.70 -7.04 0.46
CA THR A 3 -34.28 -6.22 1.60
C THR A 3 -33.03 -5.46 1.20
N THR A 4 -33.20 -4.20 0.85
CA THR A 4 -32.12 -3.25 0.60
C THR A 4 -31.48 -2.90 1.94
N MET A 5 -30.27 -3.37 2.18
CA MET A 5 -29.47 -2.97 3.33
C MET A 5 -28.95 -1.56 3.08
N ALA A 6 -29.65 -0.57 3.63
CA ALA A 6 -29.22 0.83 3.63
C ALA A 6 -28.11 0.98 4.67
N VAL A 7 -26.91 1.28 4.24
CA VAL A 7 -25.82 1.73 5.10
C VAL A 7 -26.22 3.10 5.64
N THR A 8 -26.63 3.17 6.89
CA THR A 8 -26.92 4.41 7.62
C THR A 8 -25.61 5.09 7.99
N LEU A 9 -25.17 5.99 7.14
CA LEU A 9 -24.15 7.01 7.49
C LEU A 9 -24.76 7.91 8.57
N THR A 10 -24.04 8.12 9.68
CA THR A 10 -24.50 8.98 10.77
C THR A 10 -24.60 10.44 10.30
N TRP A 11 -25.49 11.22 10.91
CA TRP A 11 -25.85 12.59 10.49
C TRP A 11 -24.65 13.58 10.47
N ALA A 12 -23.60 13.29 11.20
CA ALA A 12 -22.37 14.10 11.27
C ALA A 12 -21.38 13.78 10.15
N ASP A 13 -21.26 12.50 9.75
CA ASP A 13 -20.46 12.06 8.61
C ASP A 13 -21.06 12.60 7.31
N GLN A 14 -22.40 12.67 7.27
CA GLN A 14 -23.13 13.34 6.18
C GLN A 14 -22.91 14.86 6.14
N ARG A 15 -22.55 15.55 7.23
CA ARG A 15 -22.25 16.98 7.19
C ARG A 15 -20.86 17.28 6.65
N MET A 16 -19.86 16.46 6.99
CA MET A 16 -18.50 16.63 6.47
C MET A 16 -18.43 16.25 4.98
N ILE A 17 -19.05 15.11 4.60
CA ILE A 17 -19.21 14.71 3.21
C ILE A 17 -20.15 15.67 2.47
N ARG A 18 -21.25 16.17 3.07
CA ARG A 18 -22.13 17.16 2.46
C ARG A 18 -21.57 18.58 2.42
N GLY A 19 -20.59 18.93 3.27
CA GLY A 19 -19.79 20.13 3.12
C GLY A 19 -18.88 20.02 1.91
N LEU A 20 -18.23 18.90 1.74
CA LEU A 20 -17.41 18.52 0.57
C LEU A 20 -18.31 18.16 -0.64
N ASP A 21 -19.40 17.40 -0.46
CA ASP A 21 -20.37 17.04 -1.50
C ASP A 21 -21.30 18.18 -1.94
N ARG A 22 -21.56 19.21 -1.15
CA ARG A 22 -22.27 20.40 -1.65
C ARG A 22 -21.43 21.22 -2.63
N GLN A 23 -20.11 21.05 -2.61
CA GLN A 23 -19.23 21.50 -3.69
C GLN A 23 -19.03 20.42 -4.77
N THR A 24 -19.25 19.12 -4.47
CA THR A 24 -19.14 17.99 -5.41
C THR A 24 -20.46 17.58 -6.03
N ALA A 25 -21.61 17.95 -5.49
CA ALA A 25 -22.80 18.13 -6.29
C ALA A 25 -22.60 19.39 -7.15
N VAL A 26 -21.64 19.33 -8.03
CA VAL A 26 -21.81 19.88 -9.36
C VAL A 26 -22.97 19.06 -9.95
N SER A 27 -24.17 19.32 -9.40
CA SER A 27 -25.40 19.29 -10.14
C SER A 27 -25.06 19.82 -11.50
N ALA A 28 -25.73 19.36 -12.50
CA ALA A 28 -25.92 20.00 -13.80
C ALA A 28 -26.53 21.43 -13.72
N ALA A 29 -26.43 22.14 -12.61
CA ALA A 29 -26.37 23.57 -12.52
C ALA A 29 -24.93 23.93 -12.85
N ALA A 30 -24.69 24.34 -14.10
CA ALA A 30 -23.54 25.09 -14.53
C ALA A 30 -23.11 26.05 -13.41
N GLY A 31 -22.16 25.63 -12.57
CA GLY A 31 -21.37 26.57 -11.81
C GLY A 31 -20.73 27.50 -12.86
N GLU A 32 -20.54 28.75 -12.55
CA GLU A 32 -19.95 29.79 -13.41
C GLU A 32 -18.49 29.48 -13.83
N GLY A 33 -18.12 28.20 -13.99
CA GLY A 33 -16.94 27.75 -14.71
C GLY A 33 -17.19 28.08 -16.17
N LYS A 34 -16.51 29.07 -16.69
CA LYS A 34 -16.48 29.35 -18.12
C LYS A 34 -15.92 28.09 -18.77
N GLY A 35 -16.76 27.35 -19.50
CA GLY A 35 -16.29 26.30 -20.40
C GLY A 35 -15.24 26.86 -21.37
N PHE A 36 -14.63 26.02 -22.17
CA PHE A 36 -13.73 26.51 -23.22
C PHE A 36 -14.43 27.55 -24.09
N SER A 37 -13.74 28.63 -24.40
CA SER A 37 -14.15 29.59 -25.42
C SER A 37 -14.20 28.90 -26.79
N GLU A 38 -14.91 29.50 -27.75
CA GLU A 38 -14.97 28.98 -29.12
C GLU A 38 -13.55 28.90 -29.76
N GLU A 39 -12.68 29.84 -29.45
CA GLU A 39 -11.30 29.86 -29.91
C GLU A 39 -10.48 28.69 -29.33
N GLU A 40 -10.61 28.41 -28.06
CA GLU A 40 -9.96 27.28 -27.37
C GLU A 40 -10.46 25.93 -27.91
N LEU A 41 -11.78 25.78 -28.11
CA LEU A 41 -12.36 24.58 -28.71
C LEU A 41 -11.88 24.37 -30.15
N ASN A 42 -11.85 25.45 -30.94
CA ASN A 42 -11.34 25.40 -32.34
C ASN A 42 -9.88 24.98 -32.38
N LYS A 43 -9.05 25.48 -31.46
CA LYS A 43 -7.64 25.07 -31.34
C LYS A 43 -7.51 23.58 -31.05
N MET A 44 -8.26 23.04 -30.08
CA MET A 44 -8.23 21.64 -29.75
C MET A 44 -8.71 20.75 -30.89
N ASN A 45 -9.83 21.12 -31.52
CA ASN A 45 -10.38 20.40 -32.67
C ASN A 45 -9.39 20.41 -33.85
N THR A 46 -8.74 21.54 -34.13
CA THR A 46 -7.74 21.64 -35.22
C THR A 46 -6.57 20.68 -34.97
N VAL A 47 -6.08 20.59 -33.74
CA VAL A 47 -4.99 19.63 -33.39
C VAL A 47 -5.46 18.19 -33.57
N LEU A 48 -6.68 17.88 -33.14
CA LEU A 48 -7.25 16.54 -33.29
C LEU A 48 -7.38 16.17 -34.79
N ASP A 49 -7.96 17.06 -35.61
CA ASP A 49 -8.08 16.87 -37.06
C ASP A 49 -6.74 16.67 -37.74
N LEU A 50 -5.70 17.45 -37.37
CA LEU A 50 -4.35 17.28 -37.88
C LEU A 50 -3.76 15.91 -37.56
N ILE A 51 -3.97 15.42 -36.34
CA ILE A 51 -3.51 14.08 -35.96
C ILE A 51 -4.28 13.02 -36.76
N GLU A 52 -5.61 13.06 -36.80
CA GLU A 52 -6.43 12.07 -37.48
C GLU A 52 -6.20 12.05 -39.01
N THR A 53 -5.83 13.21 -39.63
CA THR A 53 -5.69 13.31 -41.09
C THR A 53 -4.26 13.32 -41.62
N LYS A 54 -3.28 13.65 -40.77
CA LYS A 54 -1.87 13.89 -41.23
C LYS A 54 -0.85 13.04 -40.50
N TYR A 55 -1.14 12.53 -39.33
CA TYR A 55 -0.19 11.66 -38.62
C TYR A 55 -0.02 10.35 -39.40
N PHE A 56 1.20 9.81 -39.43
CA PHE A 56 1.52 8.67 -40.30
C PHE A 56 1.01 7.31 -39.80
N GLN A 57 0.55 7.24 -38.57
CA GLN A 57 -0.03 6.06 -37.96
C GLN A 57 -1.46 6.34 -37.51
N ASP A 58 -2.33 5.30 -37.57
CA ASP A 58 -3.67 5.38 -37.01
C ASP A 58 -3.59 5.47 -35.49
N MET A 59 -4.38 6.37 -34.89
CA MET A 59 -4.46 6.57 -33.45
C MET A 59 -5.91 6.38 -33.01
N ASP A 60 -6.10 5.77 -31.83
CA ASP A 60 -7.42 5.73 -31.23
C ASP A 60 -7.82 7.12 -30.72
N ARG A 61 -9.01 7.57 -31.08
CA ARG A 61 -9.51 8.88 -30.66
C ARG A 61 -9.70 8.96 -29.14
N SER A 62 -10.03 7.86 -28.47
CA SER A 62 -10.15 7.82 -27.00
C SER A 62 -8.81 8.07 -26.35
N ASP A 63 -7.71 7.52 -26.87
CA ASP A 63 -6.36 7.74 -26.34
C ASP A 63 -5.93 9.23 -26.46
N LEU A 64 -6.36 9.89 -27.53
CA LEU A 64 -6.10 11.33 -27.73
C LEU A 64 -6.89 12.19 -26.73
N VAL A 65 -8.14 11.85 -26.46
CA VAL A 65 -8.97 12.52 -25.46
C VAL A 65 -8.41 12.32 -24.06
N ASP A 66 -8.06 11.08 -23.69
CA ASP A 66 -7.43 10.76 -22.41
C ASP A 66 -6.09 11.48 -22.25
N GLY A 67 -5.31 11.56 -23.32
CA GLY A 67 -4.07 12.34 -23.38
C GLY A 67 -4.29 13.82 -23.11
N ALA A 68 -5.34 14.43 -23.67
CA ALA A 68 -5.67 15.82 -23.44
C ALA A 68 -6.09 16.09 -21.98
N VAL A 69 -6.94 15.22 -21.39
CA VAL A 69 -7.35 15.33 -19.99
C VAL A 69 -6.14 15.14 -19.06
N ARG A 70 -5.27 14.18 -19.36
CA ARG A 70 -4.01 13.97 -18.61
C ARG A 70 -3.10 15.20 -18.69
N GLY A 71 -3.02 15.85 -19.86
CA GLY A 71 -2.28 17.10 -20.06
C GLY A 71 -2.81 18.24 -19.18
N MET A 72 -4.14 18.40 -19.10
CA MET A 72 -4.75 19.39 -18.21
C MET A 72 -4.39 19.14 -16.73
N MET A 73 -4.48 17.87 -16.28
CA MET A 73 -4.13 17.53 -14.91
C MET A 73 -2.65 17.74 -14.61
N SER A 74 -1.77 17.44 -15.56
CA SER A 74 -0.33 17.65 -15.43
C SER A 74 0.05 19.14 -15.35
N SER A 75 -0.78 20.04 -15.89
CA SER A 75 -0.57 21.50 -15.80
C SER A 75 -0.73 22.06 -14.39
N LEU A 76 -1.29 21.28 -13.45
CA LEU A 76 -1.42 21.70 -12.05
C LEU A 76 -0.09 21.65 -11.29
N ASP A 77 0.92 20.99 -11.85
CA ASP A 77 2.24 20.77 -11.20
C ASP A 77 2.12 20.17 -9.78
N ASP A 78 1.06 19.35 -9.59
CA ASP A 78 0.76 18.65 -8.34
C ASP A 78 0.82 17.14 -8.57
N PRO A 79 1.81 16.43 -7.98
CA PRO A 79 1.98 15.00 -8.18
C PRO A 79 0.83 14.15 -7.60
N TYR A 80 -0.02 14.73 -6.78
CA TYR A 80 -1.17 14.06 -6.16
C TYR A 80 -2.47 14.23 -6.94
N SER A 81 -2.51 15.19 -7.90
CA SER A 81 -3.63 15.44 -8.79
C SER A 81 -3.43 14.71 -10.11
N VAL A 82 -4.23 13.66 -10.35
CA VAL A 82 -4.01 12.76 -11.48
C VAL A 82 -5.31 12.37 -12.16
N TYR A 83 -5.26 12.15 -13.47
CA TYR A 83 -6.26 11.44 -14.24
C TYR A 83 -5.90 9.95 -14.28
N MET A 84 -6.87 9.10 -14.06
CA MET A 84 -6.75 7.64 -14.13
C MET A 84 -7.73 7.11 -15.16
N GLU A 85 -7.22 6.39 -16.14
CA GLU A 85 -8.02 5.62 -17.08
C GLU A 85 -8.80 4.51 -16.36
N LYS A 86 -9.85 4.02 -17.00
CA LYS A 86 -10.84 3.10 -16.42
C LYS A 86 -10.25 1.94 -15.62
N GLU A 87 -9.26 1.22 -16.15
CA GLU A 87 -8.68 0.08 -15.45
C GLU A 87 -7.87 0.51 -14.22
N THR A 88 -7.07 1.59 -14.35
CA THR A 88 -6.31 2.15 -13.22
C THR A 88 -7.25 2.71 -12.14
N ALA A 89 -8.33 3.39 -12.56
CA ALA A 89 -9.36 3.91 -11.67
C ALA A 89 -10.07 2.79 -10.89
N LYS A 90 -10.35 1.67 -11.55
CA LYS A 90 -10.94 0.49 -10.92
C LYS A 90 -10.01 -0.09 -9.85
N HIS A 91 -8.74 -0.32 -10.15
CA HIS A 91 -7.77 -0.83 -9.18
C HIS A 91 -7.56 0.13 -8.00
N PHE A 92 -7.55 1.44 -8.27
CA PHE A 92 -7.50 2.44 -7.22
C PHE A 92 -8.73 2.37 -6.31
N SER A 93 -9.93 2.26 -6.88
CA SER A 93 -11.18 2.14 -6.12
C SER A 93 -11.20 0.87 -5.27
N GLU A 94 -10.81 -0.30 -5.83
CA GLU A 94 -10.67 -1.57 -5.10
C GLU A 94 -9.71 -1.43 -3.90
N SER A 95 -8.58 -0.73 -4.08
CA SER A 95 -7.62 -0.47 -3.02
C SER A 95 -8.22 0.39 -1.89
N ILE A 96 -9.00 1.42 -2.23
CA ILE A 96 -9.68 2.28 -1.25
C ILE A 96 -10.81 1.53 -0.53
N GLU A 97 -11.54 0.67 -1.24
CA GLU A 97 -12.59 -0.17 -0.65
C GLU A 97 -12.01 -1.22 0.30
N GLY A 98 -10.76 -1.61 0.14
CA GLY A 98 -10.13 -2.70 0.90
C GLY A 98 -10.68 -4.06 0.50
N SER A 99 -11.22 -4.17 -0.72
CA SER A 99 -11.73 -5.40 -1.30
C SER A 99 -11.60 -5.37 -2.82
N PHE A 100 -11.53 -6.55 -3.42
CA PHE A 100 -11.56 -6.68 -4.88
C PHE A 100 -12.43 -7.86 -5.29
N THR A 101 -13.01 -7.80 -6.48
CA THR A 101 -13.81 -8.91 -6.99
C THR A 101 -12.94 -9.92 -7.72
N GLY A 102 -13.03 -11.20 -7.30
CA GLY A 102 -12.22 -12.26 -7.89
C GLY A 102 -12.40 -13.61 -7.23
N ILE A 103 -11.39 -14.47 -7.38
CA ILE A 103 -11.38 -15.79 -6.76
C ILE A 103 -10.73 -15.83 -5.36
N GLY A 104 -9.95 -14.79 -5.01
CA GLY A 104 -9.27 -14.70 -3.71
C GLY A 104 -8.06 -15.60 -3.57
N ALA A 105 -7.11 -15.47 -4.50
CA ALA A 105 -5.81 -16.12 -4.41
C ALA A 105 -4.71 -15.11 -4.75
N GLU A 106 -3.62 -15.19 -4.01
CA GLU A 106 -2.36 -14.53 -4.37
C GLU A 106 -1.67 -15.37 -5.45
N VAL A 107 -1.23 -14.69 -6.52
CA VAL A 107 -0.60 -15.35 -7.67
C VAL A 107 0.73 -14.68 -8.02
N THR A 108 1.63 -15.47 -8.59
CA THR A 108 2.91 -15.00 -9.14
C THR A 108 3.15 -15.62 -10.51
N GLN A 109 4.18 -15.17 -11.21
CA GLN A 109 4.63 -15.79 -12.45
C GLN A 109 5.99 -16.46 -12.23
N GLU A 110 6.06 -17.78 -12.40
CA GLU A 110 7.28 -18.59 -12.34
C GLU A 110 7.50 -19.27 -13.70
N ASN A 111 8.62 -19.01 -14.35
CA ASN A 111 8.96 -19.58 -15.68
C ASN A 111 7.85 -19.38 -16.73
N GLY A 112 7.26 -18.17 -16.77
CA GLY A 112 6.18 -17.83 -17.70
C GLY A 112 4.80 -18.40 -17.37
N LYS A 113 4.66 -19.14 -16.25
CA LYS A 113 3.40 -19.74 -15.80
C LYS A 113 2.84 -19.05 -14.58
N VAL A 114 1.51 -18.93 -14.51
CA VAL A 114 0.81 -18.39 -13.34
C VAL A 114 0.71 -19.44 -12.25
N VAL A 115 1.28 -19.13 -11.08
CA VAL A 115 1.36 -20.04 -9.93
C VAL A 115 0.60 -19.44 -8.75
N ILE A 116 -0.22 -20.24 -8.09
CA ILE A 116 -0.86 -19.87 -6.83
C ILE A 116 0.20 -19.83 -5.72
N VAL A 117 0.40 -18.66 -5.12
CA VAL A 117 1.25 -18.49 -3.92
C VAL A 117 0.48 -18.98 -2.70
N SER A 118 -0.75 -18.46 -2.51
CA SER A 118 -1.65 -18.90 -1.45
C SER A 118 -3.11 -18.53 -1.76
N PRO A 119 -4.11 -19.35 -1.40
CA PRO A 119 -5.48 -18.88 -1.33
C PRO A 119 -5.66 -17.96 -0.13
N ILE A 120 -6.50 -16.93 -0.28
CA ILE A 120 -6.87 -16.01 0.81
C ILE A 120 -7.90 -16.72 1.70
N LYS A 121 -7.73 -16.62 3.01
CA LYS A 121 -8.63 -17.22 3.99
C LYS A 121 -10.08 -16.75 3.79
N GLY A 122 -11.03 -17.67 3.83
CA GLY A 122 -12.46 -17.39 3.62
C GLY A 122 -12.85 -17.12 2.17
N SER A 123 -11.92 -17.16 1.22
CA SER A 123 -12.17 -16.87 -0.19
C SER A 123 -12.80 -18.05 -0.98
N PRO A 124 -13.36 -17.80 -2.17
CA PRO A 124 -13.76 -18.86 -3.09
C PRO A 124 -12.61 -19.83 -3.44
N ALA A 125 -11.38 -19.33 -3.57
CA ALA A 125 -10.20 -20.13 -3.87
C ALA A 125 -9.91 -21.16 -2.76
N GLU A 126 -9.95 -20.72 -1.50
CA GLU A 126 -9.77 -21.62 -0.36
C GLU A 126 -10.90 -22.66 -0.27
N ARG A 127 -12.16 -22.21 -0.36
CA ARG A 127 -13.33 -23.10 -0.30
C ARG A 127 -13.34 -24.14 -1.43
N ALA A 128 -12.81 -23.80 -2.59
CA ALA A 128 -12.71 -24.72 -3.74
C ALA A 128 -11.46 -25.62 -3.68
N GLY A 129 -10.61 -25.47 -2.68
CA GLY A 129 -9.43 -26.30 -2.46
C GLY A 129 -8.25 -26.00 -3.38
N LEU A 130 -8.11 -24.77 -3.88
CA LEU A 130 -6.86 -24.29 -4.47
C LEU A 130 -5.75 -24.32 -3.41
N ARG A 131 -4.53 -24.61 -3.84
CA ARG A 131 -3.37 -24.77 -2.96
C ARG A 131 -2.16 -24.00 -3.47
N ALA A 132 -1.25 -23.69 -2.57
CA ALA A 132 0.06 -23.19 -2.95
C ALA A 132 0.75 -24.12 -3.95
N LYS A 133 1.43 -23.54 -4.94
CA LYS A 133 2.11 -24.23 -6.04
C LYS A 133 1.19 -24.87 -7.09
N ASP A 134 -0.12 -24.68 -7.05
CA ASP A 134 -0.98 -24.97 -8.20
C ASP A 134 -0.60 -24.05 -9.37
N VAL A 135 -0.43 -24.60 -10.55
CA VAL A 135 -0.18 -23.84 -11.78
C VAL A 135 -1.48 -23.66 -12.54
N VAL A 136 -1.92 -22.43 -12.77
CA VAL A 136 -3.13 -22.15 -13.54
C VAL A 136 -2.80 -22.19 -15.03
N LEU A 137 -3.40 -23.14 -15.74
CA LEU A 137 -3.16 -23.38 -17.17
C LEU A 137 -4.14 -22.56 -18.04
N SER A 138 -5.41 -22.50 -17.63
CA SER A 138 -6.44 -21.76 -18.35
C SER A 138 -7.57 -21.30 -17.43
N VAL A 139 -8.32 -20.28 -17.88
CA VAL A 139 -9.53 -19.75 -17.24
C VAL A 139 -10.65 -19.69 -18.28
N ASN A 140 -11.78 -20.35 -18.03
CA ASN A 140 -12.93 -20.41 -18.93
C ASN A 140 -12.61 -20.92 -20.36
N GLY A 141 -11.52 -21.70 -20.50
CA GLY A 141 -11.01 -22.18 -21.78
C GLY A 141 -9.88 -21.34 -22.38
N ASP A 142 -9.70 -20.11 -21.93
CA ASP A 142 -8.60 -19.22 -22.36
C ASP A 142 -7.30 -19.68 -21.72
N LYS A 143 -6.30 -20.02 -22.50
CA LYS A 143 -4.96 -20.36 -22.03
C LYS A 143 -4.25 -19.12 -21.48
N LEU A 144 -3.47 -19.31 -20.41
CA LEU A 144 -2.66 -18.25 -19.80
C LEU A 144 -1.20 -18.28 -20.25
N ASP A 145 -0.80 -19.28 -21.00
CA ASP A 145 0.57 -19.41 -21.52
C ASP A 145 0.91 -18.26 -22.46
N GLY A 146 2.07 -17.64 -22.27
CA GLY A 146 2.53 -16.48 -23.04
C GLY A 146 1.95 -15.11 -22.62
N LEU A 147 1.01 -15.08 -21.68
CA LEU A 147 0.47 -13.85 -21.15
C LEU A 147 1.35 -13.31 -20.00
N THR A 148 1.35 -12.00 -19.82
CA THR A 148 1.89 -11.37 -18.61
C THR A 148 1.05 -11.73 -17.38
N LEU A 149 1.61 -11.51 -16.18
CA LEU A 149 0.87 -11.73 -14.94
C LEU A 149 -0.41 -10.86 -14.87
N ASN A 150 -0.33 -9.60 -15.29
CA ASN A 150 -1.47 -8.67 -15.27
C ASN A 150 -2.59 -9.12 -16.22
N GLU A 151 -2.27 -9.53 -17.44
CA GLU A 151 -3.24 -10.07 -18.40
C GLU A 151 -3.90 -11.34 -17.87
N SER A 152 -3.11 -12.23 -17.26
CA SER A 152 -3.61 -13.46 -16.64
C SER A 152 -4.54 -13.16 -15.45
N VAL A 153 -4.17 -12.23 -14.59
CA VAL A 153 -5.01 -11.76 -13.47
C VAL A 153 -6.31 -11.15 -13.99
N GLY A 154 -6.27 -10.37 -15.09
CA GLY A 154 -7.46 -9.83 -15.74
C GLY A 154 -8.45 -10.91 -16.17
N LYS A 155 -7.97 -12.07 -16.67
CA LYS A 155 -8.83 -13.22 -17.02
C LYS A 155 -9.35 -13.99 -15.79
N ILE A 156 -8.55 -14.10 -14.74
CA ILE A 156 -8.93 -14.74 -13.47
C ILE A 156 -10.01 -13.94 -12.75
N ARG A 157 -9.86 -12.61 -12.70
CA ARG A 157 -10.85 -11.67 -12.16
C ARG A 157 -12.11 -11.64 -13.02
N GLY A 158 -13.14 -10.97 -12.55
CA GLY A 158 -14.39 -10.78 -13.26
C GLY A 158 -15.54 -10.42 -12.30
N PRO A 159 -16.75 -10.11 -12.82
CA PRO A 159 -17.86 -9.67 -11.99
C PRO A 159 -18.26 -10.68 -10.91
N LYS A 160 -18.66 -10.19 -9.73
CA LYS A 160 -19.21 -10.99 -8.63
C LYS A 160 -20.34 -11.90 -9.12
N GLY A 161 -20.36 -13.11 -8.59
CA GLY A 161 -21.38 -14.12 -8.94
C GLY A 161 -21.12 -14.87 -10.24
N THR A 162 -20.12 -14.46 -11.06
CA THR A 162 -19.74 -15.19 -12.28
C THR A 162 -18.83 -16.37 -11.95
N LYS A 163 -18.92 -17.41 -12.79
CA LYS A 163 -18.06 -18.61 -12.64
C LYS A 163 -16.69 -18.40 -13.28
N ALA A 164 -15.64 -18.79 -12.57
CA ALA A 164 -14.30 -18.99 -13.09
C ALA A 164 -14.04 -20.51 -13.13
N LYS A 165 -13.89 -21.06 -14.32
CA LYS A 165 -13.54 -22.46 -14.55
C LYS A 165 -12.03 -22.54 -14.80
N LEU A 166 -11.28 -22.97 -13.79
CA LEU A 166 -9.82 -23.08 -13.86
C LEU A 166 -9.41 -24.49 -14.25
N GLN A 167 -8.45 -24.62 -15.18
CA GLN A 167 -7.66 -25.82 -15.35
C GLN A 167 -6.32 -25.61 -14.65
N ILE A 168 -6.01 -26.45 -13.68
CA ILE A 168 -4.75 -26.34 -12.93
C ILE A 168 -3.90 -27.59 -13.09
N SER A 169 -2.59 -27.43 -13.04
CA SER A 169 -1.63 -28.52 -12.85
C SER A 169 -1.18 -28.51 -11.38
N ARG A 170 -1.25 -29.67 -10.74
CA ARG A 170 -0.88 -29.87 -9.34
C ARG A 170 0.13 -30.99 -9.20
N VAL A 171 1.16 -30.79 -8.39
CA VAL A 171 2.16 -31.82 -8.10
C VAL A 171 1.46 -33.09 -7.53
N GLY A 172 1.80 -34.25 -8.08
CA GLY A 172 1.20 -35.52 -7.70
C GLY A 172 -0.01 -35.97 -8.55
N PHE A 173 -0.42 -35.16 -9.54
CA PHE A 173 -1.48 -35.49 -10.49
C PHE A 173 -0.91 -35.48 -11.91
N SER A 174 -1.21 -36.51 -12.70
CA SER A 174 -0.74 -36.62 -14.10
C SER A 174 -1.58 -35.79 -15.07
N GLU A 175 -2.85 -35.57 -14.75
CA GLU A 175 -3.79 -34.83 -15.58
C GLU A 175 -4.18 -33.52 -14.94
N PRO A 176 -4.49 -32.45 -15.74
CA PRO A 176 -5.01 -31.21 -15.22
C PRO A 176 -6.30 -31.40 -14.42
N ILE A 177 -6.42 -30.69 -13.33
CA ILE A 177 -7.60 -30.67 -12.46
C ILE A 177 -8.48 -29.49 -12.83
N GLU A 178 -9.77 -29.73 -13.04
CA GLU A 178 -10.74 -28.68 -13.23
C GLU A 178 -11.30 -28.21 -11.86
N ILE A 179 -11.22 -26.91 -11.59
CA ILE A 179 -11.80 -26.29 -10.41
C ILE A 179 -12.73 -25.16 -10.83
N ILE A 180 -13.98 -25.25 -10.41
CA ILE A 180 -14.99 -24.22 -10.69
C ILE A 180 -15.20 -23.38 -9.42
N LEU A 181 -15.00 -22.07 -9.54
CA LEU A 181 -15.20 -21.10 -8.48
C LEU A 181 -16.27 -20.09 -8.90
N VAL A 182 -16.98 -19.56 -7.91
CA VAL A 182 -17.83 -18.39 -8.11
C VAL A 182 -17.08 -17.18 -7.58
N ARG A 183 -16.85 -16.17 -8.45
CA ARG A 183 -16.18 -14.93 -8.06
C ARG A 183 -17.00 -14.20 -7.01
N ASP A 184 -16.34 -13.65 -6.03
CA ASP A 184 -16.94 -12.91 -4.92
C ASP A 184 -16.10 -11.69 -4.57
N ASP A 185 -16.62 -10.82 -3.71
CA ASP A 185 -15.82 -9.76 -3.10
C ASP A 185 -14.86 -10.39 -2.09
N ILE A 186 -13.59 -10.06 -2.24
CA ILE A 186 -12.49 -10.58 -1.42
C ILE A 186 -11.97 -9.44 -0.56
N ASP A 187 -12.22 -9.52 0.73
CA ASP A 187 -11.66 -8.56 1.69
C ASP A 187 -10.15 -8.69 1.75
N VAL A 188 -9.47 -7.56 1.63
CA VAL A 188 -8.03 -7.46 1.85
C VAL A 188 -7.79 -7.20 3.32
N GLU A 189 -6.96 -8.01 3.95
CA GLU A 189 -6.55 -7.76 5.33
C GLU A 189 -5.62 -6.55 5.38
N THR A 190 -6.03 -5.53 6.13
CA THR A 190 -5.29 -4.28 6.29
C THR A 190 -4.73 -4.07 7.69
N VAL A 191 -5.14 -4.90 8.65
CA VAL A 191 -4.74 -4.81 10.05
C VAL A 191 -4.24 -6.16 10.56
N TYR A 192 -3.03 -6.19 11.05
CA TYR A 192 -2.41 -7.38 11.63
C TYR A 192 -2.07 -7.12 13.10
N ALA A 193 -2.59 -7.93 14.01
CA ALA A 193 -2.39 -7.73 15.43
C ALA A 193 -1.87 -8.97 16.14
N LYS A 194 -0.97 -8.76 17.06
CA LYS A 194 -0.43 -9.82 17.95
C LYS A 194 -0.28 -9.31 19.37
N LEU A 195 -0.49 -10.19 20.33
CA LEU A 195 -0.14 -10.00 21.72
C LEU A 195 1.22 -10.66 21.98
N ARG A 196 2.20 -9.89 22.45
CA ARG A 196 3.53 -10.39 22.80
C ARG A 196 3.52 -11.03 24.19
N GLY A 197 4.46 -11.93 24.44
CA GLY A 197 4.60 -12.60 25.73
C GLY A 197 4.93 -11.69 26.93
N ASP A 198 5.40 -10.46 26.66
CA ASP A 198 5.65 -9.41 27.65
C ASP A 198 4.39 -8.61 28.03
N GLY A 199 3.25 -8.87 27.39
CA GLY A 199 1.97 -8.22 27.62
C GLY A 199 1.78 -6.92 26.81
N ILE A 200 2.63 -6.68 25.80
CA ILE A 200 2.51 -5.55 24.88
C ILE A 200 1.81 -6.00 23.62
N GLY A 201 0.77 -5.25 23.19
CA GLY A 201 0.11 -5.42 21.92
C GLY A 201 0.88 -4.74 20.80
N VAL A 202 0.85 -5.34 19.59
CA VAL A 202 1.37 -4.73 18.38
C VAL A 202 0.28 -4.83 17.31
N ILE A 203 -0.12 -3.68 16.74
CA ILE A 203 -1.07 -3.60 15.64
C ILE A 203 -0.41 -2.91 14.45
N GLU A 204 -0.19 -3.66 13.37
CA GLU A 204 0.28 -3.15 12.09
C GLU A 204 -0.92 -2.74 11.23
N ILE A 205 -0.91 -1.51 10.71
CA ILE A 205 -1.89 -1.01 9.74
C ILE A 205 -1.17 -0.78 8.42
N ARG A 206 -1.48 -1.58 7.40
CA ARG A 206 -0.82 -1.49 6.08
C ARG A 206 -1.40 -0.43 5.16
N GLN A 207 -2.69 -0.12 5.33
CA GLN A 207 -3.41 0.88 4.55
C GLN A 207 -4.69 1.29 5.29
N PHE A 208 -5.17 2.53 5.05
CA PHE A 208 -6.46 2.99 5.55
C PHE A 208 -7.54 2.86 4.47
N SER A 209 -8.04 1.64 4.27
CA SER A 209 -9.19 1.32 3.41
C SER A 209 -10.49 1.33 4.23
N TRP A 210 -11.65 1.34 3.58
CA TRP A 210 -12.94 1.46 4.27
C TRP A 210 -13.19 0.38 5.34
N ASN A 211 -12.64 -0.83 5.18
CA ASN A 211 -12.75 -1.92 6.16
C ASN A 211 -11.75 -1.81 7.33
N THR A 212 -10.76 -0.90 7.28
CA THR A 212 -9.65 -0.86 8.24
C THR A 212 -10.08 -0.45 9.64
N ALA A 213 -11.00 0.49 9.79
CA ALA A 213 -11.44 0.97 11.12
C ALA A 213 -12.14 -0.13 11.92
N ASP A 214 -13.03 -0.89 11.28
CA ASP A 214 -13.74 -2.01 11.91
C ASP A 214 -12.75 -3.13 12.28
N ARG A 215 -11.85 -3.50 11.36
CA ARG A 215 -10.78 -4.48 11.62
C ARG A 215 -9.89 -4.06 12.79
N PHE A 216 -9.46 -2.80 12.80
CA PHE A 216 -8.65 -2.25 13.89
C PHE A 216 -9.36 -2.37 15.24
N LYS A 217 -10.63 -2.00 15.29
CA LYS A 217 -11.45 -2.08 16.51
C LYS A 217 -11.64 -3.51 16.99
N GLU A 218 -11.90 -4.46 16.08
CA GLU A 218 -12.01 -5.88 16.39
C GLU A 218 -10.70 -6.44 16.98
N GLU A 219 -9.58 -6.15 16.33
CA GLU A 219 -8.26 -6.63 16.75
C GLU A 219 -7.80 -5.97 18.05
N LEU A 220 -8.05 -4.68 18.24
CA LEU A 220 -7.77 -3.99 19.50
C LEU A 220 -8.57 -4.62 20.66
N ALA A 221 -9.86 -4.84 20.49
CA ALA A 221 -10.70 -5.47 21.50
C ALA A 221 -10.26 -6.91 21.79
N ARG A 222 -9.81 -7.65 20.76
CA ARG A 222 -9.29 -9.02 20.94
C ARG A 222 -8.04 -9.03 21.82
N ILE A 223 -7.02 -8.22 21.49
CA ILE A 223 -5.77 -8.20 22.27
C ILE A 223 -5.97 -7.63 23.68
N GLU A 224 -6.84 -6.63 23.87
CA GLU A 224 -7.19 -6.10 25.19
C GLU A 224 -7.83 -7.20 26.06
N LYS A 225 -8.72 -8.01 25.49
CA LYS A 225 -9.36 -9.13 26.19
C LYS A 225 -8.39 -10.27 26.50
N GLU A 226 -7.55 -10.65 25.54
CA GLU A 226 -6.57 -11.74 25.70
C GLU A 226 -5.48 -11.41 26.72
N SER A 227 -5.07 -10.14 26.82
CA SER A 227 -3.98 -9.71 27.69
C SER A 227 -4.34 -9.69 29.18
N GLN A 228 -5.63 -9.68 29.57
CA GLN A 228 -6.08 -9.51 30.96
C GLN A 228 -5.50 -8.25 31.65
N GLY A 229 -5.12 -7.24 30.85
CA GLY A 229 -4.46 -6.00 31.29
C GLY A 229 -3.26 -5.69 30.41
N LEU A 230 -3.53 -5.03 29.27
CA LEU A 230 -2.51 -4.65 28.32
C LEU A 230 -1.50 -3.69 28.95
N LYS A 231 -0.21 -4.00 28.88
CA LYS A 231 0.85 -3.18 29.46
C LYS A 231 1.31 -2.03 28.56
N GLY A 232 0.95 -2.08 27.28
CA GLY A 232 1.26 -1.07 26.29
C GLY A 232 0.82 -1.50 24.89
N LEU A 233 0.71 -0.54 23.98
CA LEU A 233 0.34 -0.80 22.59
C LEU A 233 1.31 -0.09 21.65
N VAL A 234 1.82 -0.84 20.68
CA VAL A 234 2.58 -0.31 19.54
C VAL A 234 1.66 -0.35 18.31
N ILE A 235 1.46 0.79 17.66
CA ILE A 235 0.78 0.90 16.38
C ILE A 235 1.84 1.09 15.31
N ASP A 236 1.93 0.18 14.35
CA ASP A 236 2.91 0.22 13.26
C ASP A 236 2.27 0.72 11.98
N VAL A 237 2.68 1.92 11.52
CA VAL A 237 2.28 2.51 10.25
C VAL A 237 3.48 2.72 9.31
N ARG A 238 4.56 2.01 9.53
CA ARG A 238 5.72 2.04 8.62
C ARG A 238 5.31 1.53 7.24
N ASN A 239 5.81 2.19 6.18
CA ASN A 239 5.48 1.89 4.78
C ASN A 239 3.97 1.96 4.43
N ASN A 240 3.15 2.57 5.28
CA ASN A 240 1.74 2.78 5.01
C ASN A 240 1.55 4.14 4.31
N PRO A 241 1.15 4.16 3.01
CA PRO A 241 1.02 5.40 2.23
C PRO A 241 -0.19 6.25 2.61
N GLY A 242 -1.00 5.79 3.57
CA GLY A 242 -2.22 6.45 4.00
C GLY A 242 -3.49 5.76 3.49
N GLY A 243 -4.48 6.56 3.11
CA GLY A 243 -5.78 6.10 2.61
C GLY A 243 -6.90 7.07 2.96
N VAL A 244 -8.03 6.54 3.40
CA VAL A 244 -9.29 7.26 3.59
C VAL A 244 -9.27 8.08 4.89
N LEU A 245 -9.48 9.39 4.79
CA LEU A 245 -9.45 10.31 5.95
C LEU A 245 -10.50 9.97 7.03
N PRO A 246 -11.79 9.73 6.73
CA PRO A 246 -12.74 9.26 7.73
C PRO A 246 -12.28 8.02 8.50
N VAL A 247 -11.65 7.08 7.83
CA VAL A 247 -11.17 5.82 8.45
C VAL A 247 -10.07 6.08 9.48
N VAL A 248 -9.10 6.97 9.18
CA VAL A 248 -8.07 7.29 10.17
C VAL A 248 -8.63 8.04 11.37
N VAL A 249 -9.66 8.89 11.17
CA VAL A 249 -10.38 9.54 12.27
C VAL A 249 -11.03 8.48 13.17
N ASP A 250 -11.69 7.47 12.59
CA ASP A 250 -12.32 6.37 13.33
C ASP A 250 -11.30 5.48 14.08
N VAL A 251 -10.11 5.30 13.54
CA VAL A 251 -9.02 4.60 14.25
C VAL A 251 -8.51 5.47 15.41
N ALA A 252 -8.22 6.75 15.16
CA ALA A 252 -7.64 7.66 16.15
C ALA A 252 -8.55 7.88 17.37
N GLN A 253 -9.87 7.96 17.16
CA GLN A 253 -10.84 8.21 18.24
C GLN A 253 -10.87 7.12 19.31
N ASN A 254 -10.34 5.90 19.06
CA ASN A 254 -10.20 4.87 20.08
C ASN A 254 -9.27 5.26 21.25
N PHE A 255 -8.43 6.29 21.06
CA PHE A 255 -7.39 6.72 22.01
C PHE A 255 -7.51 8.18 22.42
N ILE A 256 -8.28 8.98 21.70
CA ILE A 256 -8.37 10.43 21.88
C ILE A 256 -9.67 10.78 22.61
N PRO A 257 -9.61 11.58 23.71
CA PRO A 257 -10.80 11.95 24.46
C PRO A 257 -11.90 12.60 23.63
N ASP A 258 -13.14 12.43 24.08
CA ASP A 258 -14.32 13.01 23.42
C ASP A 258 -14.20 14.54 23.29
N GLY A 259 -14.59 15.05 22.13
CA GLY A 259 -14.55 16.49 21.81
C GLY A 259 -13.19 17.04 21.39
N GLU A 260 -12.09 16.31 21.61
CA GLU A 260 -10.74 16.71 21.18
C GLU A 260 -10.60 16.63 19.65
N THR A 261 -9.81 17.54 19.09
CA THR A 261 -9.54 17.58 17.65
C THR A 261 -8.57 16.47 17.26
N ILE A 262 -8.91 15.72 16.21
CA ILE A 262 -8.04 14.68 15.61
C ILE A 262 -7.26 15.25 14.42
N VAL A 263 -7.93 16.01 13.55
CA VAL A 263 -7.32 16.62 12.35
C VAL A 263 -8.12 17.84 11.96
N GLN A 264 -7.46 18.84 11.37
CA GLN A 264 -8.12 19.99 10.76
C GLN A 264 -7.90 19.95 9.24
N VAL A 265 -8.90 20.35 8.47
CA VAL A 265 -8.83 20.52 7.01
C VAL A 265 -9.06 21.98 6.69
N GLU A 266 -8.16 22.57 5.90
CA GLU A 266 -8.27 23.97 5.45
C GLU A 266 -8.42 24.01 3.93
N ASP A 267 -9.51 24.58 3.46
CA ASP A 267 -9.82 24.73 2.04
C ASP A 267 -9.02 25.89 1.39
N ARG A 268 -9.24 26.09 0.07
CA ARG A 268 -8.56 27.16 -0.70
C ARG A 268 -8.93 28.58 -0.25
N GLU A 269 -10.07 28.77 0.38
CA GLU A 269 -10.52 30.05 0.96
C GLU A 269 -9.96 30.29 2.37
N GLY A 270 -9.20 29.32 2.94
CA GLY A 270 -8.63 29.39 4.29
C GLY A 270 -9.62 29.02 5.41
N LYS A 271 -10.79 28.51 5.05
CA LYS A 271 -11.76 28.03 6.03
C LYS A 271 -11.29 26.69 6.59
N ARG A 272 -11.34 26.56 7.91
CA ARG A 272 -10.94 25.35 8.64
C ARG A 272 -12.15 24.61 9.20
N ASP A 273 -12.19 23.32 8.93
CA ASP A 273 -13.11 22.36 9.54
C ASP A 273 -12.31 21.32 10.34
N ALA A 274 -12.74 21.03 11.58
CA ALA A 274 -12.05 20.12 12.47
C ALA A 274 -12.85 18.83 12.65
N SER A 275 -12.20 17.69 12.42
CA SER A 275 -12.72 16.38 12.82
C SER A 275 -12.36 16.14 14.29
N LYS A 276 -13.39 15.89 15.11
CA LYS A 276 -13.25 15.69 16.55
C LYS A 276 -13.55 14.26 16.94
N SER A 277 -12.90 13.79 18.00
CA SER A 277 -13.20 12.50 18.61
C SER A 277 -14.63 12.47 19.15
N LYS A 278 -15.28 11.31 19.00
CA LYS A 278 -16.64 11.06 19.49
C LYS A 278 -16.63 9.82 20.37
N GLY A 279 -16.58 10.04 21.68
CA GLY A 279 -16.71 8.98 22.69
C GLY A 279 -15.47 8.11 22.88
N GLY A 280 -14.29 8.58 22.47
CA GLY A 280 -13.03 7.91 22.77
C GLY A 280 -12.73 7.88 24.26
N ALA A 281 -12.22 6.76 24.77
CA ALA A 281 -11.74 6.65 26.13
C ALA A 281 -10.21 6.75 26.18
N VAL A 282 -9.70 7.51 27.13
CA VAL A 282 -8.26 7.49 27.42
C VAL A 282 -7.88 6.08 27.87
N LYS A 283 -6.90 5.51 27.20
CA LYS A 283 -6.38 4.19 27.56
C LYS A 283 -5.47 4.31 28.80
N ASN A 284 -5.53 3.30 29.65
CA ASN A 284 -4.73 3.21 30.87
C ASN A 284 -3.35 2.56 30.66
N TYR A 285 -2.93 2.43 29.40
CA TYR A 285 -1.64 1.89 29.01
C TYR A 285 -0.93 2.84 28.02
N PRO A 286 0.41 2.88 28.03
CA PRO A 286 1.18 3.74 27.13
C PRO A 286 1.08 3.30 25.68
N LEU A 287 1.19 4.31 24.77
CA LEU A 287 1.13 4.14 23.33
C LEU A 287 2.48 4.48 22.69
N ALA A 288 2.86 3.72 21.68
CA ALA A 288 3.91 4.05 20.75
C ALA A 288 3.42 3.91 19.32
N VAL A 289 3.91 4.75 18.41
CA VAL A 289 3.64 4.64 16.97
C VAL A 289 4.96 4.50 16.22
N LEU A 290 5.09 3.44 15.44
CA LEU A 290 6.23 3.24 14.54
C LEU A 290 5.96 3.94 13.23
N ILE A 291 6.89 4.81 12.83
CA ILE A 291 6.83 5.63 11.61
C ILE A 291 8.13 5.53 10.81
N ASN A 292 8.04 5.70 9.50
CA ASN A 292 9.20 5.83 8.62
C ASN A 292 8.90 6.72 7.41
N LYS A 293 9.85 6.86 6.50
CA LYS A 293 9.71 7.66 5.26
C LYS A 293 8.58 7.20 4.34
N GLY A 294 8.07 5.98 4.51
CA GLY A 294 6.91 5.44 3.80
C GLY A 294 5.57 5.72 4.48
N SER A 295 5.58 6.25 5.72
CA SER A 295 4.38 6.67 6.44
C SER A 295 3.90 8.00 5.88
N ALA A 296 2.74 8.03 5.20
CA ALA A 296 2.27 9.24 4.51
C ALA A 296 0.77 9.51 4.76
N SER A 297 0.35 10.79 4.64
CA SER A 297 -1.06 11.19 4.64
C SER A 297 -1.83 10.73 5.88
N ALA A 298 -2.80 9.79 5.76
CA ALA A 298 -3.57 9.26 6.89
C ALA A 298 -2.68 8.66 7.99
N SER A 299 -1.55 8.03 7.66
CA SER A 299 -0.57 7.56 8.65
C SER A 299 0.03 8.72 9.45
N GLU A 300 0.28 9.85 8.80
CA GLU A 300 0.79 11.06 9.44
C GLU A 300 -0.29 11.73 10.29
N ILE A 301 -1.55 11.70 9.83
CA ILE A 301 -2.70 12.17 10.63
C ILE A 301 -2.80 11.35 11.92
N LEU A 302 -2.74 10.00 11.84
CA LEU A 302 -2.78 9.13 13.02
C LEU A 302 -1.61 9.43 13.98
N ALA A 303 -0.38 9.46 13.44
CA ALA A 303 0.82 9.71 14.24
C ALA A 303 0.76 11.07 14.96
N GLY A 304 0.44 12.14 14.23
CA GLY A 304 0.33 13.48 14.80
C GLY A 304 -0.81 13.59 15.82
N ALA A 305 -1.96 13.02 15.54
CA ALA A 305 -3.10 13.03 16.44
C ALA A 305 -2.82 12.28 17.75
N LEU A 306 -2.24 11.08 17.67
CA LEU A 306 -1.90 10.30 18.86
C LEU A 306 -0.77 10.95 19.67
N GLN A 307 0.21 11.56 19.00
CA GLN A 307 1.27 12.31 19.70
C GLN A 307 0.70 13.50 20.46
N GLU A 308 -0.09 14.36 19.79
CA GLU A 308 -0.56 15.62 20.34
C GLU A 308 -1.75 15.48 21.33
N ARG A 309 -2.55 14.39 21.24
CA ARG A 309 -3.77 14.21 22.04
C ARG A 309 -3.80 12.98 22.94
N ALA A 310 -3.01 11.96 22.63
CA ALA A 310 -2.97 10.72 23.41
C ALA A 310 -1.59 10.47 24.06
N GLY A 311 -0.62 11.36 23.90
CA GLY A 311 0.71 11.26 24.50
C GLY A 311 1.53 10.09 23.98
N ALA A 312 1.27 9.63 22.75
CA ALA A 312 2.01 8.54 22.13
C ALA A 312 3.46 8.93 21.81
N GLU A 313 4.39 8.02 22.06
CA GLU A 313 5.77 8.17 21.58
C GLU A 313 5.85 7.80 20.11
N LEU A 314 6.48 8.64 19.29
CA LEU A 314 6.75 8.33 17.89
C LEU A 314 8.17 7.80 17.75
N LEU A 315 8.35 6.61 17.16
CA LEU A 315 9.66 6.00 16.99
C LEU A 315 9.92 5.64 15.52
N GLY A 316 11.15 5.80 15.10
CA GLY A 316 11.59 5.42 13.76
C GLY A 316 12.26 6.56 13.01
N GLU A 317 11.78 6.89 11.82
CA GLU A 317 12.29 7.96 10.96
C GLU A 317 11.19 8.99 10.68
N THR A 318 11.61 10.21 10.30
CA THR A 318 10.67 11.27 9.84
C THR A 318 9.78 10.74 8.73
N THR A 319 8.49 11.04 8.79
CA THR A 319 7.47 10.61 7.83
C THR A 319 7.62 11.32 6.48
N PHE A 320 6.79 10.93 5.51
CA PHE A 320 6.87 11.40 4.12
C PHE A 320 6.64 12.90 3.94
N GLY A 321 5.66 13.48 4.65
CA GLY A 321 5.30 14.90 4.51
C GLY A 321 4.21 15.17 3.47
N LYS A 322 3.16 14.34 3.40
CA LYS A 322 1.99 14.58 2.53
C LYS A 322 0.87 15.30 3.29
N GLY A 323 0.93 16.63 3.31
CA GLY A 323 -0.02 17.50 4.01
C GLY A 323 -1.21 17.99 3.19
N THR A 324 -1.62 17.25 2.13
CA THR A 324 -2.71 17.62 1.21
C THR A 324 -3.85 16.60 1.23
N VAL A 325 -5.07 17.07 0.94
CA VAL A 325 -6.29 16.28 0.85
C VAL A 325 -6.75 16.22 -0.59
N GLN A 326 -6.97 15.01 -1.11
CA GLN A 326 -7.51 14.78 -2.44
C GLN A 326 -8.94 14.25 -2.37
N VAL A 327 -9.73 14.61 -3.37
CA VAL A 327 -11.04 14.01 -3.67
C VAL A 327 -10.97 13.29 -5.00
N SER A 328 -11.65 12.15 -5.08
CA SER A 328 -11.77 11.33 -6.27
C SER A 328 -13.15 11.50 -6.90
N TYR A 329 -13.17 11.97 -8.15
CA TYR A 329 -14.38 12.22 -8.95
C TYR A 329 -14.61 11.03 -9.91
N ASN A 330 -15.09 9.91 -9.38
CA ASN A 330 -15.23 8.64 -10.11
C ASN A 330 -16.51 8.52 -10.96
N LYS A 331 -17.53 9.33 -10.70
CA LYS A 331 -18.80 9.31 -11.44
C LYS A 331 -18.98 10.49 -12.39
N THR A 332 -18.10 11.45 -12.33
CA THR A 332 -18.26 12.75 -13.00
C THR A 332 -18.01 12.66 -14.50
N LEU A 333 -17.09 11.81 -14.93
CA LEU A 333 -16.74 11.65 -16.35
C LEU A 333 -17.64 10.66 -17.08
N GLY A 334 -18.27 9.70 -16.38
CA GLY A 334 -19.30 8.80 -16.91
C GLY A 334 -18.79 7.61 -17.72
N ASP A 335 -17.50 7.52 -18.01
CA ASP A 335 -16.84 6.46 -18.80
C ASP A 335 -16.11 5.41 -17.96
N GLY A 336 -16.05 5.62 -16.65
CA GLY A 336 -15.32 4.79 -15.69
C GLY A 336 -13.92 5.25 -15.39
N SER A 337 -13.43 6.29 -16.04
CA SER A 337 -12.21 7.00 -15.69
C SER A 337 -12.41 7.84 -14.41
N LEU A 338 -11.31 8.33 -13.82
CA LEU A 338 -11.34 9.05 -12.55
C LEU A 338 -10.38 10.23 -12.56
N VAL A 339 -10.84 11.37 -12.08
CA VAL A 339 -9.98 12.48 -11.69
C VAL A 339 -9.82 12.47 -10.17
N LYS A 340 -8.60 12.36 -9.69
CA LYS A 340 -8.23 12.61 -8.29
C LYS A 340 -7.53 13.95 -8.22
N MET A 341 -8.02 14.86 -7.39
CA MET A 341 -7.54 16.24 -7.34
C MET A 341 -7.36 16.73 -5.91
N THR A 342 -6.29 17.44 -5.66
CA THR A 342 -6.04 18.14 -4.38
C THR A 342 -7.01 19.31 -4.26
N ILE A 343 -7.75 19.36 -3.16
CA ILE A 343 -8.77 20.40 -2.89
C ILE A 343 -8.52 21.15 -1.59
N ALA A 344 -7.67 20.64 -0.71
CA ALA A 344 -7.43 21.20 0.61
C ALA A 344 -6.06 20.78 1.15
N LYS A 345 -5.63 21.41 2.23
CA LYS A 345 -4.54 20.93 3.08
C LYS A 345 -5.11 20.41 4.40
N TRP A 346 -4.39 19.50 5.03
CA TRP A 346 -4.70 19.09 6.39
C TRP A 346 -3.63 19.56 7.38
N LEU A 347 -4.04 19.76 8.61
CA LEU A 347 -3.22 20.23 9.72
C LEU A 347 -3.36 19.27 10.89
N THR A 348 -2.31 19.14 11.71
CA THR A 348 -2.37 18.39 12.96
C THR A 348 -3.42 19.00 13.91
N PRO A 349 -3.78 18.34 15.01
CA PRO A 349 -4.65 18.92 16.03
C PRO A 349 -4.23 20.32 16.50
N ASP A 350 -2.91 20.59 16.60
CA ASP A 350 -2.35 21.88 16.99
C ASP A 350 -2.27 22.89 15.82
N GLY A 351 -2.77 22.55 14.64
CA GLY A 351 -2.80 23.43 13.47
C GLY A 351 -1.47 23.50 12.69
N LYS A 352 -0.55 22.56 12.87
CA LYS A 352 0.72 22.52 12.15
C LYS A 352 0.52 21.91 10.76
N TRP A 353 1.07 22.53 9.72
CA TRP A 353 1.11 21.98 8.37
C TRP A 353 2.43 21.26 8.14
N ILE A 354 2.34 19.96 7.84
CA ILE A 354 3.51 19.07 7.76
C ILE A 354 3.99 18.81 6.32
N HIS A 355 3.36 19.45 5.33
CA HIS A 355 3.67 19.22 3.92
C HIS A 355 5.16 19.45 3.64
N GLU A 356 5.78 18.53 2.91
CA GLU A 356 7.21 18.46 2.58
C GLU A 356 8.17 18.36 3.78
N LYS A 357 7.65 18.40 5.02
CA LYS A 357 8.46 18.34 6.24
C LYS A 357 8.35 17.00 6.95
N GLY A 358 7.15 16.40 6.89
CA GLY A 358 6.83 15.21 7.67
C GLY A 358 6.68 15.49 9.17
N ILE A 359 6.46 14.42 9.91
CA ILE A 359 6.43 14.39 11.37
C ILE A 359 7.70 13.70 11.86
N ALA A 360 8.49 14.40 12.65
CA ALA A 360 9.69 13.82 13.23
C ALA A 360 9.34 12.86 14.37
N PRO A 361 10.03 11.74 14.52
CA PRO A 361 9.86 10.85 15.66
C PRO A 361 10.35 11.54 16.96
N THR A 362 9.75 11.18 18.11
CA THR A 362 10.27 11.57 19.43
C THR A 362 11.57 10.82 19.76
N ILE A 363 11.69 9.60 19.23
CA ILE A 363 12.91 8.76 19.36
C ILE A 363 13.32 8.31 17.96
N GLU A 364 14.39 8.91 17.44
CA GLU A 364 14.93 8.49 16.13
C GLU A 364 15.59 7.11 16.25
N VAL A 365 15.16 6.18 15.40
CA VAL A 365 15.72 4.83 15.29
C VAL A 365 15.83 4.47 13.82
N LYS A 366 17.01 4.48 13.26
CA LYS A 366 17.24 4.10 11.86
C LYS A 366 17.14 2.57 11.71
N PRO A 367 16.46 2.05 10.70
CA PRO A 367 16.44 0.61 10.46
C PRO A 367 17.82 0.10 10.06
N PRO A 368 18.13 -1.19 10.28
CA PRO A 368 19.30 -1.82 9.71
C PRO A 368 19.37 -1.68 8.18
N ALA A 369 20.56 -1.58 7.62
CA ALA A 369 20.76 -1.38 6.18
C ALA A 369 20.09 -2.48 5.31
N LEU A 370 19.88 -3.68 5.86
CA LEU A 370 19.18 -4.78 5.18
C LEU A 370 17.72 -4.47 4.82
N TYR A 371 17.06 -3.56 5.54
CA TYR A 371 15.67 -3.17 5.22
C TYR A 371 15.54 -2.35 3.92
N SER A 372 16.63 -1.73 3.48
CA SER A 372 16.64 -0.87 2.28
C SER A 372 17.55 -1.37 1.17
N VAL A 373 18.15 -2.55 1.32
CA VAL A 373 19.06 -3.08 0.32
C VAL A 373 18.33 -3.49 -0.96
N ALA A 374 18.84 -3.03 -2.11
CA ALA A 374 18.29 -3.42 -3.41
C ALA A 374 18.65 -4.87 -3.75
N ARG A 375 17.81 -5.51 -4.58
CA ARG A 375 18.12 -6.82 -5.15
C ARG A 375 19.41 -6.79 -5.95
N ILE A 376 20.10 -7.91 -6.01
CA ILE A 376 21.32 -8.05 -6.78
C ILE A 376 20.95 -8.35 -8.23
N ALA A 377 21.02 -7.34 -9.10
CA ALA A 377 20.84 -7.55 -10.55
C ALA A 377 22.09 -8.23 -11.13
N VAL A 378 22.05 -9.54 -11.32
CA VAL A 378 23.16 -10.32 -11.88
C VAL A 378 23.04 -10.39 -13.39
N ALA A 379 23.46 -9.35 -14.11
CA ALA A 379 23.62 -9.39 -15.58
C ALA A 379 24.84 -10.23 -15.98
N GLN A 380 25.86 -10.28 -15.14
CA GLN A 380 27.08 -11.11 -15.27
C GLN A 380 27.61 -11.46 -13.89
N THR A 381 28.31 -12.58 -13.78
CA THR A 381 28.91 -13.03 -12.50
C THR A 381 29.80 -11.95 -11.91
N LEU A 382 29.53 -11.53 -10.65
CA LEU A 382 30.35 -10.59 -9.91
C LEU A 382 31.55 -11.33 -9.30
N ARG A 383 32.70 -10.75 -9.44
CA ARG A 383 33.98 -11.33 -8.98
C ARG A 383 34.96 -10.22 -8.60
N LYS A 384 36.15 -10.59 -8.08
CA LYS A 384 37.20 -9.63 -7.78
C LYS A 384 37.39 -8.63 -8.92
N ASP A 385 37.52 -7.34 -8.56
CA ASP A 385 37.62 -6.17 -9.41
C ASP A 385 36.30 -5.75 -10.13
N SER A 386 35.17 -6.44 -9.89
CA SER A 386 33.85 -5.95 -10.30
C SER A 386 33.48 -4.68 -9.54
N LEU A 387 32.77 -3.75 -10.22
CA LEU A 387 32.34 -2.45 -9.66
C LEU A 387 30.84 -2.24 -9.88
N GLY A 388 30.19 -1.51 -8.99
CA GLY A 388 28.82 -1.01 -9.15
C GLY A 388 27.86 -1.37 -8.03
N ASP A 389 26.58 -0.97 -8.25
CA ASP A 389 25.53 -1.09 -7.22
C ASP A 389 25.18 -2.53 -6.88
N ALA A 390 25.27 -3.47 -7.83
CA ALA A 390 25.08 -4.89 -7.56
C ALA A 390 26.12 -5.43 -6.56
N VAL A 391 27.39 -5.00 -6.67
CA VAL A 391 28.45 -5.34 -5.71
C VAL A 391 28.16 -4.71 -4.36
N ARG A 392 27.74 -3.43 -4.34
CA ARG A 392 27.37 -2.73 -3.10
C ARG A 392 26.21 -3.43 -2.39
N SER A 393 25.15 -3.81 -3.13
CA SER A 393 24.03 -4.56 -2.57
C SER A 393 24.47 -5.87 -1.94
N ALA A 394 25.32 -6.63 -2.63
CA ALA A 394 25.89 -7.88 -2.10
C ALA A 394 26.73 -7.65 -0.83
N GLN A 395 27.56 -6.60 -0.80
CA GLN A 395 28.37 -6.25 0.36
C GLN A 395 27.49 -5.88 1.57
N VAL A 396 26.42 -5.08 1.36
CA VAL A 396 25.45 -4.73 2.43
C VAL A 396 24.75 -5.98 2.94
N MET A 397 24.32 -6.89 2.04
CA MET A 397 23.69 -8.16 2.44
C MET A 397 24.64 -9.03 3.25
N LEU A 398 25.88 -9.23 2.77
CA LEU A 398 26.90 -9.99 3.48
C LEU A 398 27.17 -9.43 4.87
N GLN A 399 27.41 -8.11 4.97
CA GLN A 399 27.68 -7.45 6.25
C GLN A 399 26.52 -7.61 7.23
N GLY A 400 25.28 -7.38 6.77
CA GLY A 400 24.10 -7.50 7.61
C GLY A 400 23.80 -8.93 8.06
N LEU A 401 24.23 -9.93 7.28
CA LEU A 401 24.14 -11.35 7.62
C LEU A 401 25.34 -11.84 8.47
N GLY A 402 26.29 -10.96 8.83
CA GLY A 402 27.43 -11.29 9.69
C GLY A 402 28.69 -11.75 8.93
N TYR A 403 28.72 -11.61 7.61
CA TYR A 403 29.90 -11.91 6.79
C TYR A 403 30.58 -10.60 6.39
N ASP A 404 31.59 -10.18 7.13
CA ASP A 404 32.29 -8.89 6.92
C ASP A 404 33.03 -8.82 5.56
N PRO A 405 32.57 -7.99 4.59
CA PRO A 405 33.21 -7.78 3.30
C PRO A 405 34.36 -6.75 3.38
N GLN A 406 34.64 -6.20 4.58
CA GLN A 406 35.61 -5.14 4.89
C GLN A 406 35.29 -3.76 4.27
N ARG A 407 34.41 -3.69 3.27
CA ARG A 407 33.96 -2.46 2.60
C ARG A 407 32.56 -2.65 1.99
N VAL A 408 31.83 -1.54 1.80
CA VAL A 408 30.47 -1.51 1.25
C VAL A 408 30.29 -0.42 0.20
N ASP A 409 31.36 -0.13 -0.56
CA ASP A 409 31.42 0.97 -1.52
C ASP A 409 31.15 0.54 -2.98
N GLY A 410 30.90 -0.75 -3.21
CA GLY A 410 30.62 -1.30 -4.53
C GLY A 410 31.86 -1.75 -5.32
N TYR A 411 33.05 -1.81 -4.70
CA TYR A 411 34.22 -2.45 -5.29
C TYR A 411 34.42 -3.85 -4.72
N PHE A 412 34.42 -4.87 -5.57
CA PHE A 412 34.59 -6.27 -5.18
C PHE A 412 36.07 -6.56 -4.85
N SER A 413 36.43 -6.36 -3.60
CA SER A 413 37.80 -6.57 -3.09
C SER A 413 38.04 -8.03 -2.72
N GLU A 414 39.28 -8.32 -2.28
CA GLU A 414 39.63 -9.62 -1.69
C GLU A 414 38.84 -9.89 -0.40
N GLY A 415 38.57 -8.86 0.43
CA GLY A 415 37.70 -8.99 1.62
C GLY A 415 36.29 -9.40 1.23
N THR A 416 35.72 -8.80 0.16
CA THR A 416 34.42 -9.19 -0.39
C THR A 416 34.42 -10.64 -0.88
N GLU A 417 35.49 -11.08 -1.58
CA GLU A 417 35.62 -12.46 -2.05
C GLU A 417 35.66 -13.46 -0.87
N GLN A 418 36.38 -13.13 0.20
CA GLN A 418 36.43 -13.98 1.40
C GLN A 418 35.06 -14.05 2.11
N ALA A 419 34.34 -12.94 2.20
CA ALA A 419 32.97 -12.91 2.75
C ALA A 419 32.02 -13.78 1.93
N VAL A 420 32.08 -13.70 0.59
CA VAL A 420 31.29 -14.55 -0.32
C VAL A 420 31.62 -16.03 -0.11
N LYS A 421 32.91 -16.41 -0.03
CA LYS A 421 33.31 -17.80 0.23
C LYS A 421 32.76 -18.33 1.56
N LYS A 422 32.82 -17.51 2.62
CA LYS A 422 32.24 -17.89 3.93
C LYS A 422 30.74 -18.10 3.84
N PHE A 423 30.02 -17.19 3.18
CA PHE A 423 28.56 -17.30 2.97
C PHE A 423 28.23 -18.55 2.14
N GLN A 424 28.91 -18.77 1.01
CA GLN A 424 28.73 -19.95 0.15
C GLN A 424 28.92 -21.25 0.93
N SER A 425 30.00 -21.35 1.71
CA SER A 425 30.27 -22.52 2.57
C SER A 425 29.13 -22.76 3.58
N ALA A 426 28.66 -21.70 4.26
CA ALA A 426 27.56 -21.78 5.23
C ALA A 426 26.21 -22.13 4.58
N SER A 427 26.04 -21.78 3.29
CA SER A 427 24.81 -22.02 2.53
C SER A 427 24.86 -23.31 1.69
N GLY A 428 25.93 -24.12 1.76
CA GLY A 428 26.11 -25.37 0.99
C GLY A 428 26.29 -25.13 -0.52
N LEU A 429 26.78 -23.94 -0.90
CA LEU A 429 27.07 -23.59 -2.28
C LEU A 429 28.54 -23.85 -2.64
N PRO A 430 28.88 -23.99 -3.95
CA PRO A 430 30.28 -24.04 -4.38
C PRO A 430 31.07 -22.81 -3.90
N THR A 431 32.14 -23.04 -3.14
CA THR A 431 32.95 -21.98 -2.46
C THR A 431 33.96 -21.38 -3.45
N ASN A 432 33.50 -20.73 -4.51
CA ASN A 432 34.32 -20.14 -5.56
C ASN A 432 34.64 -18.65 -5.34
N GLY A 433 33.94 -17.99 -4.41
CA GLY A 433 34.14 -16.57 -4.09
C GLY A 433 33.57 -15.61 -5.12
N THR A 434 32.71 -16.09 -6.04
CA THR A 434 32.02 -15.26 -7.03
C THR A 434 30.51 -15.24 -6.75
N ILE A 435 29.82 -14.19 -7.17
CA ILE A 435 28.37 -14.09 -7.06
C ILE A 435 27.77 -14.30 -8.44
N ASP A 436 27.36 -15.52 -8.69
CA ASP A 436 26.51 -15.91 -9.79
C ASP A 436 25.01 -15.78 -9.41
N THR A 437 24.11 -16.10 -10.31
CA THR A 437 22.65 -16.05 -10.06
C THR A 437 22.26 -16.86 -8.82
N LYS A 438 22.81 -18.06 -8.64
CA LYS A 438 22.47 -18.93 -7.50
C LYS A 438 22.96 -18.35 -6.17
N THR A 439 24.16 -17.78 -6.16
CA THR A 439 24.71 -17.14 -4.96
C THR A 439 23.94 -15.87 -4.61
N ALA A 440 23.52 -15.06 -5.61
CA ALA A 440 22.69 -13.87 -5.41
C ALA A 440 21.31 -14.24 -4.84
N GLU A 441 20.63 -15.22 -5.43
CA GLU A 441 19.34 -15.72 -4.93
C GLU A 441 19.45 -16.24 -3.49
N ALA A 442 20.53 -16.97 -3.16
CA ALA A 442 20.74 -17.45 -1.80
C ALA A 442 20.97 -16.31 -0.80
N LEU A 443 21.72 -15.27 -1.18
CA LEU A 443 21.89 -14.05 -0.37
C LEU A 443 20.54 -13.35 -0.14
N GLU A 444 19.74 -13.14 -1.18
CA GLU A 444 18.42 -12.53 -1.08
C GLU A 444 17.49 -13.34 -0.18
N GLN A 445 17.47 -14.67 -0.32
CA GLN A 445 16.67 -15.56 0.55
C GLN A 445 17.13 -15.50 2.01
N ALA A 446 18.44 -15.43 2.26
CA ALA A 446 18.98 -15.28 3.61
C ALA A 446 18.56 -13.93 4.23
N VAL A 447 18.58 -12.85 3.44
CA VAL A 447 18.07 -11.53 3.88
C VAL A 447 16.57 -11.60 4.18
N ILE A 448 15.76 -12.19 3.31
CA ILE A 448 14.31 -12.36 3.55
C ILE A 448 14.05 -13.13 4.85
N LYS A 449 14.81 -14.20 5.10
CA LYS A 449 14.71 -14.97 6.36
C LYS A 449 15.09 -14.11 7.56
N TRP A 450 16.16 -13.33 7.45
CA TRP A 450 16.62 -12.43 8.51
C TRP A 450 15.59 -11.34 8.84
N LEU A 451 14.97 -10.73 7.80
CA LEU A 451 13.94 -9.70 7.95
C LEU A 451 12.63 -10.22 8.58
N LYS A 452 12.35 -11.53 8.47
CA LYS A 452 11.18 -12.16 9.09
C LYS A 452 11.37 -12.43 10.59
N ASP A 453 12.58 -12.37 11.09
CA ASP A 453 12.88 -12.54 12.52
C ASP A 453 12.70 -11.20 13.23
N GLU A 454 11.64 -11.11 14.04
CA GLU A 454 11.30 -9.89 14.79
C GLU A 454 12.37 -9.44 15.77
N SER A 455 13.27 -10.33 16.20
CA SER A 455 14.40 -9.96 17.07
C SER A 455 15.33 -8.94 16.40
N HIS A 456 15.33 -8.90 15.07
CA HIS A 456 16.09 -7.95 14.26
C HIS A 456 15.39 -6.61 14.03
N ASP A 457 14.10 -6.49 14.37
CA ASP A 457 13.37 -5.22 14.26
C ASP A 457 13.72 -4.31 15.44
N ILE A 458 14.86 -3.61 15.29
CA ILE A 458 15.37 -2.70 16.32
C ILE A 458 14.42 -1.53 16.61
N GLN A 459 13.60 -1.11 15.64
CA GLN A 459 12.61 -0.05 15.83
C GLN A 459 11.46 -0.55 16.71
N LEU A 460 10.92 -1.74 16.43
CA LEU A 460 9.89 -2.37 17.26
C LEU A 460 10.41 -2.66 18.67
N ASN A 461 11.61 -3.24 18.78
CA ASN A 461 12.23 -3.53 20.07
C ASN A 461 12.41 -2.27 20.91
N LYS A 462 12.82 -1.15 20.26
CA LYS A 462 12.97 0.14 20.95
C LYS A 462 11.63 0.74 21.38
N ALA A 463 10.57 0.57 20.57
CA ALA A 463 9.22 0.99 20.93
C ALA A 463 8.71 0.22 22.16
N VAL A 464 8.88 -1.09 22.16
CA VAL A 464 8.51 -1.94 23.30
C VAL A 464 9.29 -1.53 24.56
N GLU A 465 10.59 -1.27 24.46
CA GLU A 465 11.39 -0.77 25.57
C GLU A 465 10.89 0.58 26.11
N ALA A 466 10.57 1.52 25.23
CA ALA A 466 10.14 2.86 25.60
C ALA A 466 8.81 2.87 26.38
N ILE A 467 7.84 2.04 25.96
CA ILE A 467 6.53 1.96 26.64
C ILE A 467 6.54 0.98 27.82
N GLY A 468 7.40 -0.03 27.84
CA GLY A 468 7.53 -0.98 28.96
C GLY A 468 8.18 -0.41 30.22
N ARG A 469 8.76 0.80 30.14
CA ARG A 469 9.35 1.54 31.27
C ARG A 469 8.38 2.50 31.97
N LYS A 470 7.22 2.73 31.38
CA LYS A 470 6.15 3.60 31.91
C LYS A 470 5.11 2.77 32.65
#